data_776d950ed28e5c933423fcbbc55962bb
#
_entry.id   776d950ed28e5c933423fcbbc55962bb
#
_cell.length_a   1.000
_cell.length_b   1.000
_cell.length_c   1.000
_cell.angle_alpha   90.00
_cell.angle_beta   90.00
_cell.angle_gamma   90.00
#
_symmetry.space_group_name_H-M   'P 1'
#
loop_
_entity.id
_entity.type
_entity.pdbx_description
1 polymer ?
#
loop_
_entity_poly.entity_id
_entity_poly.type
_entity_poly.pdbx_seq_one_letter_code
_entity_poly.pdbx_strand_id
1 'polypeptide(L)'
;MRKPTKLLLAFITLLPLAYAIFLFAALFLHIANLIIGIPERNIFLELFDTLFILHLGMMLWIVVLTIVYVLHIARNSRLKNEMKAVWVAAVCMGNVLAMPVYWYLQIWRKDQ
;
A
#
# COMPACT_ATOMS: atom_id res chain seq x y z
N MET A 1 14.18 -8.79 13.64
CA MET A 1 14.67 -8.14 12.40
C MET A 1 15.74 -7.12 12.70
N ARG A 2 16.70 -7.02 11.84
CA ARG A 2 17.72 -5.96 11.92
C ARG A 2 17.09 -4.63 11.49
N LYS A 3 17.62 -3.54 12.02
CA LYS A 3 17.12 -2.19 11.73
C LYS A 3 17.10 -1.87 10.21
N PRO A 4 18.15 -2.19 9.42
CA PRO A 4 18.09 -1.96 7.98
C PRO A 4 16.98 -2.73 7.28
N THR A 5 16.71 -3.97 7.71
CA THR A 5 15.63 -4.79 7.15
C THR A 5 14.26 -4.18 7.45
N LYS A 6 14.07 -3.64 8.66
CA LYS A 6 12.83 -2.96 9.04
C LYS A 6 12.59 -1.72 8.19
N LEU A 7 13.62 -0.92 7.97
CA LEU A 7 13.53 0.27 7.15
C LEU A 7 13.25 -0.06 5.69
N LEU A 8 13.87 -1.11 5.17
CA LEU A 8 13.60 -1.59 3.81
C LEU A 8 12.15 -2.03 3.67
N LEU A 9 11.64 -2.78 4.63
CA LEU A 9 10.25 -3.22 4.63
C LEU A 9 9.29 -2.03 4.70
N ALA A 10 9.61 -1.01 5.50
CA ALA A 10 8.82 0.22 5.56
C ALA A 10 8.78 0.92 4.21
N PHE A 11 9.92 1.06 3.55
CA PHE A 11 10.01 1.68 2.23
C PHE A 11 9.15 0.92 1.22
N ILE A 12 9.30 -0.40 1.17
CA ILE A 12 8.53 -1.26 0.26
C ILE A 12 7.03 -1.15 0.53
N THR A 13 6.65 -1.09 1.82
CA THR A 13 5.25 -0.97 2.24
C THR A 13 4.64 0.38 1.86
N LEU A 14 5.44 1.45 1.93
CA LEU A 14 4.95 2.79 1.63
C LEU A 14 4.83 3.08 0.13
N LEU A 15 5.51 2.31 -0.72
CA LEU A 15 5.44 2.51 -2.18
C LEU A 15 4.00 2.40 -2.72
N PRO A 16 3.21 1.35 -2.41
CA PRO A 16 1.83 1.28 -2.87
C PRO A 16 0.97 2.42 -2.32
N LEU A 17 1.21 2.84 -1.07
CA LEU A 17 0.48 3.95 -0.47
C LEU A 17 0.77 5.26 -1.20
N ALA A 18 2.04 5.52 -1.53
CA ALA A 18 2.42 6.70 -2.31
C ALA A 18 1.80 6.66 -3.70
N TYR A 19 1.79 5.49 -4.34
CA TYR A 19 1.14 5.31 -5.63
C TYR A 19 -0.36 5.61 -5.55
N ALA A 20 -1.04 5.10 -4.52
CA ALA A 20 -2.46 5.34 -4.33
C ALA A 20 -2.77 6.84 -4.16
N ILE A 21 -1.97 7.54 -3.36
CA ILE A 21 -2.12 8.99 -3.17
C ILE A 21 -1.92 9.72 -4.50
N PHE A 22 -0.89 9.35 -5.27
CA PHE A 22 -0.63 9.93 -6.59
C PHE A 22 -1.80 9.70 -7.53
N LEU A 23 -2.35 8.49 -7.56
CA LEU A 23 -3.46 8.14 -8.44
C LEU A 23 -4.72 8.94 -8.08
N PHE A 24 -5.04 9.07 -6.78
CA PHE A 24 -6.18 9.85 -6.34
C PHE A 24 -6.00 11.33 -6.65
N ALA A 25 -4.80 11.88 -6.49
CA ALA A 25 -4.52 13.27 -6.83
C ALA A 25 -4.69 13.51 -8.32
N ALA A 26 -4.19 12.61 -9.16
CA ALA A 26 -4.33 12.72 -10.62
C ALA A 26 -5.80 12.64 -11.04
N LEU A 27 -6.56 11.73 -10.45
CA LEU A 27 -7.99 11.59 -10.72
C LEU A 27 -8.76 12.85 -10.30
N PHE A 28 -8.45 13.39 -9.12
CA PHE A 28 -9.08 14.61 -8.61
C PHE A 28 -8.83 15.80 -9.55
N LEU A 29 -7.59 15.97 -10.02
CA LEU A 29 -7.25 17.03 -10.96
C LEU A 29 -7.98 16.85 -12.30
N HIS A 30 -8.10 15.61 -12.77
CA HIS A 30 -8.85 15.33 -14.00
C HIS A 30 -10.31 15.71 -13.87
N ILE A 31 -10.96 15.33 -12.77
CA ILE A 31 -12.36 15.66 -12.51
C ILE A 31 -12.54 17.19 -12.38
N ALA A 32 -11.63 17.87 -11.68
CA ALA A 32 -11.66 19.33 -11.52
C ALA A 32 -11.57 20.02 -12.88
N ASN A 33 -10.69 19.55 -13.77
CA ASN A 33 -10.55 20.11 -15.12
C ASN A 33 -11.83 19.91 -15.93
N LEU A 34 -12.50 18.79 -15.79
CA LEU A 34 -13.77 18.53 -16.48
C LEU A 34 -14.87 19.47 -15.98
N ILE A 35 -14.94 19.70 -14.67
CA ILE A 35 -15.97 20.58 -14.07
C ILE A 35 -15.74 22.04 -14.47
N ILE A 36 -14.48 22.51 -14.44
CA ILE A 36 -14.13 23.89 -14.79
C ILE A 36 -14.27 24.14 -16.29
N GLY A 37 -14.21 23.05 -17.09
CA GLY A 37 -14.35 23.15 -18.53
C GLY A 37 -13.12 23.71 -19.23
N ILE A 38 -11.94 23.59 -18.63
CA ILE A 38 -10.69 24.01 -19.25
C ILE A 38 -10.39 23.06 -20.39
N PRO A 39 -10.23 23.57 -21.64
CA PRO A 39 -9.92 22.71 -22.79
C PRO A 39 -8.44 22.34 -22.79
N GLU A 40 -8.02 21.60 -21.79
CA GLU A 40 -6.66 21.12 -21.72
C GLU A 40 -6.54 19.73 -22.33
N ARG A 41 -5.34 19.44 -22.80
CA ARG A 41 -4.94 18.14 -23.24
C ARG A 41 -5.16 17.14 -22.09
N ASN A 42 -5.93 16.09 -22.34
CA ASN A 42 -6.24 15.11 -21.30
C ASN A 42 -5.05 14.19 -21.08
N ILE A 43 -4.14 14.61 -20.22
CA ILE A 43 -2.91 13.87 -19.89
C ILE A 43 -3.26 12.49 -19.33
N PHE A 44 -4.35 12.40 -18.57
CA PHE A 44 -4.79 11.13 -17.97
C PHE A 44 -5.09 10.08 -19.04
N LEU A 45 -5.84 10.47 -20.10
CA LEU A 45 -6.14 9.56 -21.20
C LEU A 45 -4.91 9.23 -22.04
N GLU A 46 -4.03 10.20 -22.26
CA GLU A 46 -2.79 9.97 -23.01
C GLU A 46 -1.86 8.98 -22.30
N LEU A 47 -1.83 9.03 -20.97
CA LEU A 47 -1.01 8.15 -20.16
C LEU A 47 -1.75 6.89 -19.72
N PHE A 48 -2.97 6.68 -20.22
CA PHE A 48 -3.82 5.58 -19.75
C PHE A 48 -3.14 4.23 -19.88
N ASP A 49 -2.50 3.93 -21.01
CA ASP A 49 -1.81 2.67 -21.21
C ASP A 49 -0.68 2.48 -20.22
N THR A 50 0.14 3.52 -20.03
CA THR A 50 1.24 3.50 -19.05
C THR A 50 0.71 3.34 -17.64
N LEU A 51 -0.35 4.07 -17.28
CA LEU A 51 -0.97 3.97 -15.97
C LEU A 51 -1.60 2.60 -15.73
N PHE A 52 -2.18 2.01 -16.78
CA PHE A 52 -2.77 0.68 -16.69
C PHE A 52 -1.71 -0.38 -16.39
N ILE A 53 -0.58 -0.36 -17.11
CA ILE A 53 0.52 -1.28 -16.88
C ILE A 53 1.11 -1.08 -15.47
N LEU A 54 1.29 0.17 -15.07
CA LEU A 54 1.79 0.50 -13.73
C LEU A 54 0.84 0.00 -12.64
N HIS A 55 -0.46 0.17 -12.88
CA HIS A 55 -1.49 -0.30 -11.94
C HIS A 55 -1.47 -1.81 -11.79
N LEU A 56 -1.34 -2.55 -12.89
CA LEU A 56 -1.20 -4.02 -12.84
C LEU A 56 0.05 -4.43 -12.05
N GLY A 57 1.16 -3.74 -12.28
CA GLY A 57 2.40 -3.98 -11.53
C GLY A 57 2.22 -3.73 -10.04
N MET A 58 1.52 -2.65 -9.68
CA MET A 58 1.24 -2.32 -8.28
C MET A 58 0.28 -3.31 -7.64
N MET A 59 -0.70 -3.81 -8.38
CA MET A 59 -1.58 -4.87 -7.87
C MET A 59 -0.80 -6.13 -7.53
N LEU A 60 0.12 -6.54 -8.40
CA LEU A 60 1.00 -7.67 -8.14
C LEU A 60 1.89 -7.41 -6.92
N TRP A 61 2.43 -6.20 -6.81
CA TRP A 61 3.24 -5.78 -5.67
C TRP A 61 2.47 -5.89 -4.35
N ILE A 62 1.23 -5.41 -4.36
CA ILE A 62 0.34 -5.46 -3.19
C ILE A 62 0.05 -6.92 -2.80
N VAL A 63 -0.18 -7.80 -3.78
CA VAL A 63 -0.40 -9.23 -3.51
C VAL A 63 0.83 -9.85 -2.83
N VAL A 64 2.03 -9.57 -3.34
CA VAL A 64 3.27 -10.07 -2.76
C VAL A 64 3.44 -9.54 -1.33
N LEU A 65 3.20 -8.25 -1.11
CA LEU A 65 3.28 -7.66 0.23
C LEU A 65 2.26 -8.29 1.18
N THR A 66 1.04 -8.52 0.72
CA THR A 66 0.00 -9.15 1.53
C THR A 66 0.46 -10.53 2.00
N ILE A 67 1.04 -11.33 1.10
CA ILE A 67 1.57 -12.65 1.45
C ILE A 67 2.68 -12.51 2.48
N VAL A 68 3.62 -11.58 2.28
CA VAL A 68 4.73 -11.35 3.21
C VAL A 68 4.21 -11.00 4.61
N TYR A 69 3.24 -10.08 4.68
CA TYR A 69 2.68 -9.66 5.96
C TYR A 69 1.88 -10.77 6.63
N VAL A 70 1.10 -11.54 5.88
CA VAL A 70 0.35 -12.67 6.43
C VAL A 70 1.31 -13.71 7.03
N LEU A 71 2.39 -14.01 6.32
CA LEU A 71 3.41 -14.94 6.83
C LEU A 71 4.09 -14.38 8.08
N HIS A 72 4.38 -13.09 8.10
CA HIS A 72 4.98 -12.46 9.28
C HIS A 72 4.04 -12.53 10.49
N ILE A 73 2.76 -12.26 10.28
CA ILE A 73 1.75 -12.35 11.33
C ILE A 73 1.67 -13.79 11.86
N ALA A 74 1.61 -14.76 10.96
CA ALA A 74 1.51 -16.18 11.34
C ALA A 74 2.73 -16.66 12.16
N ARG A 75 3.91 -16.11 11.86
CA ARG A 75 5.15 -16.48 12.53
C ARG A 75 5.46 -15.61 13.76
N ASN A 76 4.66 -14.61 14.04
CA ASN A 76 4.90 -13.70 15.14
C ASN A 76 4.46 -14.36 16.47
N SER A 77 5.41 -14.87 17.23
CA SER A 77 5.15 -15.55 18.49
C SER A 77 4.64 -14.62 19.59
N ARG A 78 4.81 -13.30 19.42
CA ARG A 78 4.33 -12.31 20.39
C ARG A 78 2.82 -12.12 20.33
N LEU A 79 2.19 -12.49 19.20
CA LEU A 79 0.76 -12.33 19.01
C LEU A 79 0.03 -13.61 19.41
N LYS A 80 -1.06 -13.44 20.15
CA LYS A 80 -2.00 -14.54 20.43
C LYS A 80 -2.74 -14.92 19.14
N ASN A 81 -3.24 -16.15 19.06
CA ASN A 81 -3.93 -16.64 17.88
C ASN A 81 -5.12 -15.75 17.50
N GLU A 82 -5.86 -15.22 18.47
CA GLU A 82 -6.96 -14.30 18.23
C GLU A 82 -6.49 -13.01 17.56
N MET A 83 -5.36 -12.45 18.03
CA MET A 83 -4.79 -11.24 17.47
C MET A 83 -4.21 -11.48 16.08
N LYS A 84 -3.65 -12.68 15.84
CA LYS A 84 -3.19 -13.04 14.51
C LYS A 84 -4.34 -13.02 13.51
N ALA A 85 -5.49 -13.58 13.88
CA ALA A 85 -6.67 -13.57 13.02
C ALA A 85 -7.14 -12.14 12.74
N VAL A 86 -7.16 -11.27 13.76
CA VAL A 86 -7.53 -9.86 13.60
C VAL A 86 -6.58 -9.15 12.64
N TRP A 87 -5.25 -9.35 12.80
CA TRP A 87 -4.27 -8.69 11.94
C TRP A 87 -4.30 -9.21 10.51
N VAL A 88 -4.50 -10.52 10.32
CA VAL A 88 -4.66 -11.09 8.97
C VAL A 88 -5.88 -10.47 8.28
N ALA A 89 -7.01 -10.41 8.98
CA ALA A 89 -8.21 -9.78 8.45
C ALA A 89 -7.97 -8.31 8.12
N ALA A 90 -7.32 -7.57 9.03
CA ALA A 90 -7.02 -6.15 8.82
C ALA A 90 -6.13 -5.93 7.60
N VAL A 91 -5.07 -6.74 7.45
CA VAL A 91 -4.14 -6.63 6.33
C VAL A 91 -4.84 -6.99 5.02
N CYS A 92 -5.68 -8.02 5.01
CA CYS A 92 -6.41 -8.42 3.81
C CYS A 92 -7.48 -7.39 3.41
N MET A 93 -8.19 -6.81 4.37
CA MET A 93 -9.27 -5.86 4.12
C MET A 93 -8.77 -4.42 3.98
N GLY A 94 -7.90 -4.00 4.88
CA GLY A 94 -7.34 -2.64 4.87
C GLY A 94 -6.15 -2.49 3.94
N ASN A 95 -5.48 -3.59 3.62
CA ASN A 95 -4.42 -3.71 2.64
C ASN A 95 -3.36 -2.60 2.80
N VAL A 96 -3.27 -1.70 1.82
CA VAL A 96 -2.26 -0.63 1.77
C VAL A 96 -2.27 0.25 3.02
N LEU A 97 -3.43 0.48 3.64
CA LEU A 97 -3.54 1.30 4.84
C LEU A 97 -3.16 0.53 6.11
N ALA A 98 -3.51 -0.76 6.18
CA ALA A 98 -3.24 -1.58 7.36
C ALA A 98 -1.77 -1.98 7.49
N MET A 99 -1.09 -2.20 6.38
CA MET A 99 0.31 -2.63 6.38
C MET A 99 1.25 -1.68 7.10
N PRO A 100 1.25 -0.35 6.83
CA PRO A 100 2.09 0.58 7.58
C PRO A 100 1.78 0.60 9.06
N VAL A 101 0.51 0.47 9.44
CA VAL A 101 0.10 0.44 10.84
C VAL A 101 0.66 -0.80 11.53
N TYR A 102 0.52 -1.98 10.89
CA TYR A 102 1.10 -3.22 11.41
C TYR A 102 2.62 -3.10 11.54
N TRP A 103 3.28 -2.58 10.51
CA TRP A 103 4.73 -2.41 10.53
C TRP A 103 5.17 -1.58 11.73
N TYR A 104 4.52 -0.43 11.95
CA TYR A 104 4.87 0.46 13.05
C TYR A 104 4.63 -0.19 14.40
N LEU A 105 3.46 -0.80 14.60
CA LEU A 105 3.07 -1.34 15.89
C LEU A 105 3.76 -2.65 16.24
N GLN A 106 3.96 -3.52 15.28
CA GLN A 106 4.42 -4.89 15.54
C GLN A 106 5.87 -5.14 15.13
N ILE A 107 6.41 -4.37 14.23
CA ILE A 107 7.79 -4.56 13.76
C ILE A 107 8.70 -3.50 14.36
N TRP A 108 8.38 -2.24 14.18
CA TRP A 108 9.24 -1.15 14.62
C TRP A 108 9.18 -0.96 16.14
N ARG A 109 7.99 -0.75 16.67
CA ARG A 109 7.81 -0.36 18.07
C ARG A 109 8.14 -1.49 19.05
N LYS A 110 7.74 -2.72 18.74
CA LYS A 110 7.91 -3.85 19.67
C LYS A 110 9.34 -4.37 19.74
N ASP A 111 10.15 -4.13 18.74
CA ASP A 111 11.53 -4.57 18.73
C ASP A 111 12.48 -3.55 19.37
N GLN A 112 11.95 -2.42 19.86
CA GLN A 112 12.76 -1.43 20.59
C GLN A 112 12.83 -1.75 22.10
#